data_c5bea6ab91c490ef3fc56194bce102f5
#
_entry.id   c5bea6ab91c490ef3fc56194bce102f5
#
_cell.length_a   1.000
_cell.length_b   1.000
_cell.length_c   1.000
_cell.angle_alpha   90.00
_cell.angle_beta   90.00
_cell.angle_gamma   90.00
#
_symmetry.space_group_name_H-M   'P 1'
#
loop_
_entity.id
_entity.type
_entity.pdbx_description
1 polymer ?
#
loop_
_entity_poly.entity_id
_entity_poly.type
_entity_poly.pdbx_seq_one_letter_code
_entity_poly.pdbx_strand_id
1 'polypeptide(L)'
;MVQISITKTSKILDTGPNEQYEWHISSATNANEAAEYSLTALNSFEVHGDQRRSFLKMTLPWSILKEPDGAARYNNWLVYLADQVKAEHGYGGLSSILPFDFDSYMPMEFQLAQQFTGLEVDSLVTNFKRELLDHIKGVNWYTVVGDQFSEHLGGVDAISHAFSGRGDIEVMKYQYGLIVRAGEFPDLGPINEPLPAAYVAVNRVFKPLRIPAPNQLHTYSPYGNCFEEDSTARWYARFDQDDNDSK
;
A
#
# COMPACT_ATOMS: atom_id res chain seq x y z
N MET A 1 14.95 9.62 -19.77
CA MET A 1 15.37 10.83 -19.02
C MET A 1 14.08 11.57 -18.66
N VAL A 2 13.67 11.53 -17.39
CA VAL A 2 12.44 12.22 -16.92
C VAL A 2 12.75 13.70 -16.84
N GLN A 3 12.10 14.50 -17.67
CA GLN A 3 12.27 15.95 -17.67
C GLN A 3 11.28 16.54 -16.65
N ILE A 4 11.78 16.83 -15.45
CA ILE A 4 10.98 17.54 -14.43
C ILE A 4 10.87 19.00 -14.87
N SER A 5 9.63 19.46 -15.11
CA SER A 5 9.39 20.88 -15.40
C SER A 5 9.56 21.69 -14.11
N ILE A 6 10.66 22.40 -13.98
CA ILE A 6 11.00 23.27 -12.84
C ILE A 6 9.89 24.31 -12.55
N THR A 7 9.14 24.73 -13.56
CA THR A 7 8.08 25.73 -13.43
C THR A 7 6.85 25.26 -12.61
N LYS A 8 6.57 23.95 -12.59
CA LYS A 8 5.51 23.40 -11.73
C LYS A 8 5.97 23.22 -10.29
N THR A 9 7.24 22.95 -10.08
CA THR A 9 7.82 22.75 -8.75
C THR A 9 7.83 24.03 -7.92
N SER A 10 8.10 25.21 -8.53
CA SER A 10 8.08 26.49 -7.81
C SER A 10 6.68 26.85 -7.29
N LYS A 11 5.63 26.55 -8.06
CA LYS A 11 4.24 26.79 -7.61
C LYS A 11 3.86 25.95 -6.39
N ILE A 12 4.38 24.73 -6.27
CA ILE A 12 4.13 23.85 -5.11
C ILE A 12 4.78 24.41 -3.85
N LEU A 13 5.99 24.96 -3.97
CA LEU A 13 6.71 25.60 -2.86
C LEU A 13 6.02 26.87 -2.36
N ASP A 14 5.24 27.53 -3.23
CA ASP A 14 4.47 28.73 -2.90
C ASP A 14 3.04 28.43 -2.40
N THR A 15 2.65 27.12 -2.36
CA THR A 15 1.32 26.70 -1.90
C THR A 15 1.18 26.97 -0.40
N GLY A 16 0.12 27.66 -0.02
CA GLY A 16 -0.18 27.95 1.37
C GLY A 16 -0.61 26.70 2.16
N PRO A 17 -0.54 26.76 3.50
CA PRO A 17 -0.83 25.59 4.35
C PRO A 17 -2.28 25.09 4.26
N ASN A 18 -3.20 25.90 3.72
CA ASN A 18 -4.61 25.57 3.54
C ASN A 18 -4.99 25.30 2.09
N GLU A 19 -4.03 25.29 1.19
CA GLU A 19 -4.26 25.03 -0.22
C GLU A 19 -3.97 23.55 -0.52
N GLN A 20 -4.84 22.94 -1.31
CA GLN A 20 -4.64 21.60 -1.80
C GLN A 20 -3.73 21.62 -3.03
N TYR A 21 -2.75 20.72 -3.06
CA TYR A 21 -1.97 20.47 -4.26
C TYR A 21 -1.87 18.98 -4.53
N GLU A 22 -1.78 18.66 -5.80
CA GLU A 22 -1.42 17.33 -6.29
C GLU A 22 -0.17 17.44 -7.14
N TRP A 23 0.77 16.55 -6.88
CA TRP A 23 1.98 16.43 -7.66
C TRP A 23 2.11 15.01 -8.18
N HIS A 24 2.21 14.88 -9.49
CA HIS A 24 2.37 13.60 -10.15
C HIS A 24 3.51 13.66 -11.17
N ILE A 25 4.48 12.77 -10.99
CA ILE A 25 5.57 12.51 -11.93
C ILE A 25 5.43 11.08 -12.42
N SER A 26 5.53 10.87 -13.71
CA SER A 26 5.34 9.56 -14.32
C SER A 26 6.32 9.37 -15.48
N SER A 27 6.76 8.13 -15.68
CA SER A 27 7.51 7.73 -16.88
C SER A 27 6.58 7.43 -18.06
N ALA A 28 5.27 7.28 -17.82
CA ALA A 28 4.29 7.07 -18.88
C ALA A 28 4.24 8.29 -19.82
N THR A 29 4.17 8.03 -21.12
CA THR A 29 4.17 9.08 -22.15
C THR A 29 2.76 9.41 -22.65
N ASN A 30 1.78 8.56 -22.32
CA ASN A 30 0.37 8.75 -22.67
C ASN A 30 -0.56 8.07 -21.63
N ALA A 31 -1.86 8.37 -21.72
CA ALA A 31 -2.85 7.92 -20.75
C ALA A 31 -3.11 6.39 -20.73
N ASN A 32 -2.73 5.68 -21.80
CA ASN A 32 -2.93 4.23 -21.92
C ASN A 32 -1.67 3.42 -21.58
N GLU A 33 -0.63 4.09 -21.12
CA GLU A 33 0.64 3.46 -20.72
C GLU A 33 0.76 3.41 -19.20
N ALA A 34 1.03 2.21 -18.67
CA ALA A 34 1.35 2.06 -17.26
C ALA A 34 2.74 2.62 -16.97
N ALA A 35 2.86 3.40 -15.91
CA ALA A 35 4.13 3.98 -15.51
C ALA A 35 5.07 2.91 -14.95
N GLU A 36 6.28 2.84 -15.45
CA GLU A 36 7.36 2.04 -14.86
C GLU A 36 7.89 2.70 -13.57
N TYR A 37 7.99 4.04 -13.59
CA TYR A 37 8.35 4.87 -12.44
C TYR A 37 7.30 5.94 -12.26
N SER A 38 6.83 6.13 -11.02
CA SER A 38 5.99 7.27 -10.71
C SER A 38 6.16 7.73 -9.25
N LEU A 39 5.88 8.99 -9.02
CA LEU A 39 5.74 9.57 -7.69
C LEU A 39 4.50 10.45 -7.70
N THR A 40 3.58 10.17 -6.78
CA THR A 40 2.37 10.97 -6.58
C THR A 40 2.34 11.44 -5.14
N ALA A 41 2.14 12.72 -4.95
CA ALA A 41 1.90 13.34 -3.66
C ALA A 41 0.64 14.19 -3.73
N LEU A 42 -0.25 13.99 -2.76
CA LEU A 42 -1.44 14.80 -2.58
C LEU A 42 -1.49 15.24 -1.12
N ASN A 43 -1.63 16.53 -0.88
CA ASN A 43 -1.76 17.05 0.47
C ASN A 43 -3.19 17.53 0.75
N SER A 44 -3.57 17.44 2.02
CA SER A 44 -4.77 18.10 2.57
C SER A 44 -6.05 17.87 1.75
N PHE A 45 -6.23 16.71 1.12
CA PHE A 45 -7.51 16.39 0.50
C PHE A 45 -8.58 16.11 1.57
N GLU A 46 -9.78 16.55 1.30
CA GLU A 46 -10.91 16.42 2.22
C GLU A 46 -11.48 15.00 2.17
N VAL A 47 -11.68 14.42 3.35
CA VAL A 47 -12.38 13.16 3.53
C VAL A 47 -13.39 13.35 4.65
N HIS A 48 -14.64 13.03 4.42
CA HIS A 48 -15.71 13.12 5.43
C HIS A 48 -15.81 14.50 6.11
N GLY A 49 -16.03 15.54 5.33
CA GLY A 49 -16.14 16.89 5.85
C GLY A 49 -14.77 17.54 6.09
N ASP A 50 -14.55 18.08 7.28
CA ASP A 50 -13.33 18.85 7.59
C ASP A 50 -12.06 18.02 7.80
N GLN A 51 -12.15 16.68 7.75
CA GLN A 51 -11.00 15.83 7.95
C GLN A 51 -10.16 15.76 6.67
N ARG A 52 -8.90 16.12 6.80
CA ARG A 52 -7.98 16.20 5.68
C ARG A 52 -6.89 15.16 5.77
N ARG A 53 -6.51 14.63 4.62
CA ARG A 53 -5.46 13.65 4.49
C ARG A 53 -4.46 14.03 3.44
N SER A 54 -3.26 13.50 3.64
CA SER A 54 -2.21 13.55 2.63
C SER A 54 -1.77 12.14 2.30
N PHE A 55 -1.30 11.90 1.12
CA PHE A 55 -0.65 10.65 0.79
C PHE A 55 0.56 10.86 -0.12
N LEU A 56 1.46 9.90 -0.05
CA LEU A 56 2.60 9.76 -0.95
C LEU A 56 2.61 8.34 -1.51
N LYS A 57 2.71 8.21 -2.82
CA LYS A 57 2.87 6.92 -3.50
C LYS A 57 4.07 6.98 -4.42
N MET A 58 4.94 5.98 -4.32
CA MET A 58 6.06 5.76 -5.23
C MET A 58 5.92 4.41 -5.91
N THR A 59 6.06 4.41 -7.23
CA THR A 59 6.10 3.20 -8.05
C THR A 59 7.50 3.01 -8.61
N LEU A 60 8.00 1.81 -8.50
CA LEU A 60 9.28 1.38 -9.05
C LEU A 60 9.08 0.08 -9.83
N PRO A 61 9.86 -0.17 -10.89
CA PRO A 61 9.77 -1.44 -11.59
C PRO A 61 10.24 -2.57 -10.67
N TRP A 62 9.54 -3.70 -10.69
CA TRP A 62 9.89 -4.84 -9.85
C TRP A 62 11.32 -5.37 -10.14
N SER A 63 11.86 -5.08 -11.32
CA SER A 63 13.23 -5.42 -11.70
C SER A 63 14.29 -4.83 -10.77
N ILE A 64 13.97 -3.75 -10.03
CA ILE A 64 14.89 -3.18 -9.02
C ILE A 64 15.30 -4.22 -7.97
N LEU A 65 14.42 -5.16 -7.64
CA LEU A 65 14.71 -6.22 -6.66
C LEU A 65 15.70 -7.26 -7.16
N LYS A 66 15.97 -7.31 -8.48
CA LYS A 66 17.00 -8.17 -9.08
C LYS A 66 18.40 -7.57 -9.03
N GLU A 67 18.50 -6.28 -8.73
CA GLU A 67 19.79 -5.62 -8.57
C GLU A 67 20.42 -6.00 -7.23
N PRO A 68 21.77 -6.07 -7.12
CA PRO A 68 22.44 -6.54 -5.91
C PRO A 68 21.97 -5.89 -4.61
N ASP A 69 21.70 -4.57 -4.64
CA ASP A 69 21.25 -3.81 -3.47
C ASP A 69 19.78 -3.37 -3.57
N GLY A 70 19.00 -3.96 -4.47
CA GLY A 70 17.67 -3.48 -4.81
C GLY A 70 16.70 -3.50 -3.65
N ALA A 71 16.64 -4.59 -2.89
CA ALA A 71 15.80 -4.70 -1.71
C ALA A 71 16.23 -3.72 -0.60
N ALA A 72 17.53 -3.55 -0.39
CA ALA A 72 18.06 -2.58 0.59
C ALA A 72 17.74 -1.14 0.20
N ARG A 73 17.86 -0.80 -1.09
CA ARG A 73 17.48 0.54 -1.59
C ARG A 73 15.99 0.79 -1.44
N TYR A 74 15.15 -0.20 -1.75
CA TYR A 74 13.71 -0.09 -1.55
C TYR A 74 13.38 0.15 -0.08
N ASN A 75 13.98 -0.63 0.83
CA ASN A 75 13.82 -0.45 2.27
C ASN A 75 14.22 0.97 2.72
N ASN A 76 15.40 1.44 2.29
CA ASN A 76 15.91 2.76 2.66
C ASN A 76 14.98 3.88 2.15
N TRP A 77 14.45 3.77 0.94
CA TRP A 77 13.47 4.71 0.42
C TRP A 77 12.17 4.69 1.24
N LEU A 78 11.68 3.50 1.61
CA LEU A 78 10.44 3.39 2.38
C LEU A 78 10.58 4.03 3.77
N VAL A 79 11.68 3.71 4.49
CA VAL A 79 11.98 4.32 5.80
C VAL A 79 12.12 5.84 5.67
N TYR A 80 12.91 6.30 4.72
CA TYR A 80 13.10 7.74 4.47
C TYR A 80 11.78 8.45 4.18
N LEU A 81 10.96 7.91 3.28
CA LEU A 81 9.68 8.52 2.94
C LEU A 81 8.69 8.49 4.11
N ALA A 82 8.64 7.39 4.88
CA ALA A 82 7.80 7.30 6.07
C ALA A 82 8.16 8.39 7.09
N ASP A 83 9.45 8.65 7.30
CA ASP A 83 9.92 9.73 8.17
C ASP A 83 9.54 11.12 7.64
N GLN A 84 9.78 11.37 6.34
CA GLN A 84 9.53 12.69 5.74
C GLN A 84 8.06 13.08 5.78
N VAL A 85 7.16 12.12 5.55
CA VAL A 85 5.71 12.39 5.55
C VAL A 85 5.06 12.15 6.91
N LYS A 86 5.83 11.71 7.93
CA LYS A 86 5.31 11.31 9.24
C LYS A 86 4.17 10.32 9.06
N ALA A 87 4.45 9.24 8.34
CA ALA A 87 3.43 8.31 7.93
C ALA A 87 2.64 7.75 9.13
N GLU A 88 1.33 7.86 9.10
CA GLU A 88 0.46 7.23 10.10
C GLU A 88 0.26 5.75 9.79
N HIS A 89 0.10 5.42 8.51
CA HIS A 89 0.10 4.05 8.02
C HIS A 89 0.54 3.99 6.56
N GLY A 90 0.90 2.82 6.10
CA GLY A 90 1.28 2.59 4.72
C GLY A 90 1.58 1.13 4.44
N TYR A 91 1.88 0.84 3.19
CA TYR A 91 2.29 -0.49 2.76
C TYR A 91 3.20 -0.40 1.54
N GLY A 92 3.94 -1.46 1.31
CA GLY A 92 4.79 -1.64 0.15
C GLY A 92 4.84 -3.10 -0.27
N GLY A 93 4.80 -3.37 -1.57
CA GLY A 93 4.82 -4.71 -2.11
C GLY A 93 4.64 -4.73 -3.63
N LEU A 94 4.37 -5.90 -4.18
CA LEU A 94 4.06 -6.04 -5.60
C LEU A 94 2.63 -5.59 -5.85
N SER A 95 2.46 -4.69 -6.81
CA SER A 95 1.17 -4.12 -7.19
C SER A 95 1.02 -4.14 -8.71
N SER A 96 -0.20 -4.31 -9.20
CA SER A 96 -0.56 -3.91 -10.54
C SER A 96 -0.50 -2.39 -10.64
N ILE A 97 0.03 -1.90 -11.76
CA ILE A 97 0.04 -0.46 -12.06
C ILE A 97 -0.83 -0.24 -13.28
N LEU A 98 -1.96 0.40 -13.05
CA LEU A 98 -2.88 0.72 -14.12
C LEU A 98 -2.45 2.01 -14.83
N PRO A 99 -2.69 2.13 -16.16
CA PRO A 99 -2.60 3.39 -16.87
C PRO A 99 -3.51 4.46 -16.27
N PHE A 100 -3.34 5.70 -16.70
CA PHE A 100 -4.21 6.81 -16.26
C PHE A 100 -5.68 6.55 -16.68
N ASP A 101 -5.90 6.01 -17.86
CA ASP A 101 -7.22 5.52 -18.34
C ASP A 101 -7.49 4.12 -17.79
N PHE A 102 -7.64 4.03 -16.47
CA PHE A 102 -7.66 2.77 -15.73
C PHE A 102 -8.95 1.95 -15.90
N ASP A 103 -10.05 2.55 -16.33
CA ASP A 103 -11.37 1.88 -16.43
C ASP A 103 -11.32 0.61 -17.30
N SER A 104 -10.55 0.66 -18.39
CA SER A 104 -10.35 -0.47 -19.30
C SER A 104 -9.49 -1.59 -18.72
N TYR A 105 -8.72 -1.31 -17.69
CA TYR A 105 -7.71 -2.21 -17.11
C TYR A 105 -8.11 -2.78 -15.74
N MET A 106 -9.12 -2.19 -15.08
CA MET A 106 -9.64 -2.73 -13.81
C MET A 106 -10.05 -4.21 -13.89
N PRO A 107 -10.69 -4.72 -14.97
CA PRO A 107 -10.99 -6.14 -15.08
C PRO A 107 -9.75 -7.04 -15.09
N MET A 108 -8.64 -6.58 -15.67
CA MET A 108 -7.36 -7.32 -15.65
C MET A 108 -6.78 -7.34 -14.24
N GLU A 109 -6.77 -6.23 -13.53
CA GLU A 109 -6.34 -6.15 -12.14
C GLU A 109 -7.16 -7.09 -11.25
N PHE A 110 -8.49 -7.10 -11.41
CA PHE A 110 -9.38 -8.03 -10.73
C PHE A 110 -8.99 -9.49 -10.98
N GLN A 111 -8.74 -9.87 -12.25
CA GLN A 111 -8.33 -11.23 -12.60
C GLN A 111 -6.98 -11.60 -11.97
N LEU A 112 -6.00 -10.70 -11.97
CA LEU A 112 -4.70 -10.92 -11.35
C LEU A 112 -4.84 -11.09 -9.83
N ALA A 113 -5.65 -10.28 -9.18
CA ALA A 113 -5.90 -10.38 -7.75
C ALA A 113 -6.64 -11.66 -7.34
N GLN A 114 -7.37 -12.31 -8.26
CA GLN A 114 -7.95 -13.64 -8.05
C GLN A 114 -6.92 -14.77 -8.22
N GLN A 115 -5.77 -14.51 -8.83
CA GLN A 115 -4.70 -15.49 -9.04
C GLN A 115 -3.58 -15.38 -8.00
N PHE A 116 -3.40 -14.19 -7.42
CA PHE A 116 -2.27 -13.88 -6.55
C PHE A 116 -2.72 -13.17 -5.29
N THR A 117 -2.65 -13.86 -4.16
CA THR A 117 -3.07 -13.31 -2.85
C THR A 117 -2.17 -12.19 -2.34
N GLY A 118 -0.88 -12.23 -2.69
CA GLY A 118 0.11 -11.20 -2.30
C GLY A 118 0.13 -9.96 -3.19
N LEU A 119 -0.64 -9.97 -4.29
CA LEU A 119 -0.73 -8.82 -5.17
C LEU A 119 -1.54 -7.70 -4.51
N GLU A 120 -0.97 -6.50 -4.45
CA GLU A 120 -1.67 -5.32 -3.98
C GLU A 120 -2.54 -4.74 -5.10
N VAL A 121 -3.80 -4.52 -4.77
CA VAL A 121 -4.74 -3.79 -5.61
C VAL A 121 -4.69 -2.33 -5.18
N ASP A 122 -4.18 -1.50 -6.05
CA ASP A 122 -3.96 -0.10 -5.75
C ASP A 122 -4.69 0.82 -6.71
N SER A 123 -5.94 0.99 -6.46
CA SER A 123 -6.74 1.97 -7.15
C SER A 123 -6.67 3.31 -6.40
N LEU A 124 -5.87 4.23 -6.91
CA LEU A 124 -5.72 5.58 -6.35
C LEU A 124 -7.05 6.29 -6.17
N VAL A 125 -7.89 6.25 -7.20
CA VAL A 125 -9.14 7.01 -7.27
C VAL A 125 -10.14 6.60 -6.21
N THR A 126 -10.14 5.33 -5.78
CA THR A 126 -11.05 4.84 -4.75
C THR A 126 -10.45 4.91 -3.34
N ASN A 127 -9.14 5.15 -3.23
CA ASN A 127 -8.47 5.23 -1.94
C ASN A 127 -8.95 6.39 -1.09
N PHE A 128 -9.31 7.53 -1.67
CA PHE A 128 -9.83 8.66 -0.87
C PHE A 128 -11.26 8.48 -0.39
N LYS A 129 -12.01 7.53 -0.90
CA LYS A 129 -13.34 7.19 -0.38
C LYS A 129 -13.28 6.21 0.78
N ARG A 130 -12.10 5.64 1.06
CA ARG A 130 -11.91 4.68 2.15
C ARG A 130 -11.67 5.41 3.46
N GLU A 131 -12.35 4.95 4.47
CA GLU A 131 -12.15 5.43 5.82
C GLU A 131 -10.91 4.78 6.43
N LEU A 132 -9.76 5.41 6.17
CA LEU A 132 -8.46 5.00 6.70
C LEU A 132 -7.92 5.98 7.76
N LEU A 133 -8.82 6.77 8.40
CA LEU A 133 -8.44 7.69 9.48
C LEU A 133 -8.04 6.93 10.73
N ASP A 134 -8.86 5.97 11.11
CA ASP A 134 -8.67 5.16 12.31
C ASP A 134 -8.34 3.70 11.99
N HIS A 135 -8.02 3.42 10.72
CA HIS A 135 -7.80 2.06 10.24
C HIS A 135 -6.67 2.00 9.22
N ILE A 136 -6.10 0.81 9.06
CA ILE A 136 -5.17 0.51 7.96
C ILE A 136 -5.90 -0.26 6.85
N LYS A 137 -5.38 -0.18 5.63
CA LYS A 137 -5.90 -0.97 4.51
C LYS A 137 -5.68 -2.47 4.70
N GLY A 138 -4.53 -2.84 5.25
CA GLY A 138 -4.14 -4.23 5.44
C GLY A 138 -2.62 -4.37 5.45
N VAL A 139 -2.17 -5.60 5.25
CA VAL A 139 -0.74 -5.94 5.24
C VAL A 139 -0.27 -6.31 3.84
N ASN A 140 1.02 -6.10 3.60
CA ASN A 140 1.72 -6.55 2.41
C ASN A 140 3.18 -6.87 2.79
N TRP A 141 4.11 -6.97 1.82
CA TRP A 141 5.52 -7.21 2.07
C TRP A 141 6.10 -6.25 3.12
N TYR A 142 5.80 -4.96 2.99
CA TYR A 142 6.02 -3.98 4.06
C TYR A 142 4.69 -3.46 4.57
N THR A 143 4.59 -3.33 5.88
CA THR A 143 3.46 -2.69 6.57
C THR A 143 4.01 -1.59 7.47
N VAL A 144 3.60 -0.35 7.22
CA VAL A 144 3.99 0.84 7.98
C VAL A 144 2.87 1.16 8.96
N VAL A 145 3.22 1.35 10.23
CA VAL A 145 2.26 1.60 11.32
C VAL A 145 2.82 2.69 12.22
N GLY A 146 2.13 3.82 12.27
CA GLY A 146 2.47 4.93 13.15
C GLY A 146 2.21 4.63 14.63
N ASP A 147 2.78 5.44 15.51
CA ASP A 147 2.71 5.24 16.96
C ASP A 147 1.28 5.13 17.46
N GLN A 148 0.35 5.97 16.95
CA GLN A 148 -1.06 5.91 17.34
C GLN A 148 -1.71 4.53 17.08
N PHE A 149 -1.38 3.89 15.96
CA PHE A 149 -1.89 2.55 15.65
C PHE A 149 -1.16 1.45 16.42
N SER A 150 0.15 1.59 16.62
CA SER A 150 0.94 0.61 17.37
C SER A 150 0.52 0.54 18.84
N GLU A 151 0.13 1.68 19.44
CA GLU A 151 -0.38 1.75 20.80
C GLU A 151 -1.65 0.92 21.02
N HIS A 152 -2.55 0.88 20.02
CA HIS A 152 -3.75 0.02 20.06
C HIS A 152 -3.43 -1.48 20.12
N LEU A 153 -2.21 -1.87 19.72
CA LEU A 153 -1.70 -3.25 19.76
C LEU A 153 -0.74 -3.52 20.95
N GLY A 154 -0.67 -2.60 21.89
CA GLY A 154 0.20 -2.71 23.06
C GLY A 154 1.60 -2.13 22.86
N GLY A 155 1.80 -1.36 21.79
CA GLY A 155 3.04 -0.65 21.49
C GLY A 155 4.08 -1.47 20.74
N VAL A 156 5.18 -0.81 20.42
CA VAL A 156 6.27 -1.37 19.60
C VAL A 156 6.86 -2.65 20.21
N ASP A 157 6.99 -2.72 21.53
CA ASP A 157 7.58 -3.87 22.21
C ASP A 157 6.66 -5.10 22.14
N ALA A 158 5.34 -4.92 22.27
CA ALA A 158 4.36 -6.00 22.11
C ALA A 158 4.37 -6.55 20.69
N ILE A 159 4.40 -5.67 19.68
CA ILE A 159 4.48 -6.06 18.27
C ILE A 159 5.79 -6.80 17.98
N SER A 160 6.92 -6.28 18.46
CA SER A 160 8.23 -6.93 18.30
C SER A 160 8.26 -8.30 18.99
N HIS A 161 7.62 -8.43 20.14
CA HIS A 161 7.50 -9.71 20.85
C HIS A 161 6.64 -10.71 20.09
N ALA A 162 5.56 -10.27 19.44
CA ALA A 162 4.69 -11.13 18.64
C ALA A 162 5.41 -11.80 17.47
N PHE A 163 6.48 -11.19 16.97
CA PHE A 163 7.32 -11.73 15.89
C PHE A 163 8.63 -12.35 16.41
N SER A 164 8.83 -12.41 17.74
CA SER A 164 10.03 -13.03 18.30
C SER A 164 10.07 -14.53 17.90
N GLY A 165 11.22 -14.96 17.39
CA GLY A 165 11.39 -16.34 16.89
C GLY A 165 11.01 -16.54 15.40
N ARG A 166 10.53 -15.50 14.70
CA ARG A 166 10.29 -15.50 13.26
C ARG A 166 11.47 -14.85 12.54
N GLY A 167 12.37 -15.66 11.98
CA GLY A 167 13.53 -15.17 11.23
C GLY A 167 13.17 -14.60 9.85
N ASP A 168 11.94 -14.83 9.39
CA ASP A 168 11.38 -14.33 8.12
C ASP A 168 10.60 -13.00 8.27
N ILE A 169 10.49 -12.45 9.48
CA ILE A 169 9.82 -11.17 9.75
C ILE A 169 10.80 -10.22 10.44
N GLU A 170 10.93 -9.02 9.90
CA GLU A 170 11.79 -7.97 10.47
C GLU A 170 10.94 -6.79 10.91
N VAL A 171 11.21 -6.29 12.13
CA VAL A 171 10.59 -5.08 12.68
C VAL A 171 11.63 -3.98 12.73
N MET A 172 11.38 -2.91 12.01
CA MET A 172 12.22 -1.73 11.92
C MET A 172 11.51 -0.53 12.54
N LYS A 173 12.27 0.38 13.14
CA LYS A 173 11.73 1.64 13.67
C LYS A 173 11.99 2.77 12.67
N TYR A 174 11.03 3.67 12.55
CA TYR A 174 11.21 5.00 12.00
C TYR A 174 10.80 6.04 13.06
N GLN A 175 10.95 7.32 12.79
CA GLN A 175 10.80 8.36 13.82
C GLN A 175 9.39 8.41 14.45
N TYR A 176 8.35 7.99 13.72
CA TYR A 176 6.94 8.12 14.11
C TYR A 176 6.21 6.79 14.22
N GLY A 177 6.93 5.68 14.27
CA GLY A 177 6.31 4.36 14.35
C GLY A 177 7.26 3.22 13.99
N LEU A 178 6.68 2.16 13.44
CA LEU A 178 7.41 0.97 13.01
C LEU A 178 7.02 0.53 11.58
N ILE A 179 7.91 -0.22 10.98
CA ILE A 179 7.73 -0.87 9.68
C ILE A 179 7.98 -2.37 9.88
N VAL A 180 7.05 -3.19 9.48
CA VAL A 180 7.21 -4.66 9.49
C VAL A 180 7.43 -5.14 8.07
N ARG A 181 8.53 -5.88 7.85
CA ARG A 181 8.83 -6.57 6.61
C ARG A 181 8.49 -8.06 6.74
N ALA A 182 7.62 -8.55 5.89
CA ALA A 182 7.16 -9.92 5.84
C ALA A 182 7.88 -10.69 4.72
N GLY A 183 8.97 -11.35 5.05
CA GLY A 183 9.83 -12.04 4.09
C GLY A 183 10.99 -11.19 3.57
N GLU A 184 12.03 -11.86 3.08
CA GLU A 184 13.19 -11.22 2.45
C GLU A 184 12.82 -10.53 1.14
N PHE A 185 11.96 -11.18 0.35
CA PHE A 185 11.41 -10.69 -0.91
C PHE A 185 9.88 -10.70 -0.87
N PRO A 186 9.21 -9.88 -1.71
CA PRO A 186 7.76 -9.91 -1.81
C PRO A 186 7.30 -11.23 -2.43
N ASP A 187 6.22 -11.77 -1.88
CA ASP A 187 5.60 -13.01 -2.34
C ASP A 187 4.28 -12.69 -3.05
N LEU A 188 4.11 -13.18 -4.27
CA LEU A 188 2.84 -13.04 -5.00
C LEU A 188 1.74 -13.94 -4.44
N GLY A 189 2.09 -15.06 -3.81
CA GLY A 189 1.12 -15.99 -3.25
C GLY A 189 0.13 -16.54 -4.29
N PRO A 190 0.58 -17.40 -5.23
CA PRO A 190 -0.35 -18.01 -6.20
C PRO A 190 -1.47 -18.75 -5.49
N ILE A 191 -2.73 -18.62 -5.99
CA ILE A 191 -3.93 -19.14 -5.32
C ILE A 191 -3.93 -20.68 -5.18
N ASN A 192 -3.17 -21.39 -5.98
CA ASN A 192 -2.99 -22.85 -5.93
C ASN A 192 -1.83 -23.30 -5.03
N GLU A 193 -1.18 -22.37 -4.35
CA GLU A 193 -0.13 -22.60 -3.38
C GLU A 193 -0.58 -22.20 -1.98
N PRO A 194 0.11 -22.64 -0.91
CA PRO A 194 -0.16 -22.15 0.44
C PRO A 194 -0.02 -20.63 0.52
N LEU A 195 -0.83 -19.99 1.36
CA LEU A 195 -0.72 -18.56 1.61
C LEU A 195 0.69 -18.18 2.09
N PRO A 196 1.21 -17.01 1.72
CA PRO A 196 2.49 -16.50 2.21
C PRO A 196 2.52 -16.45 3.74
N ALA A 197 3.25 -17.37 4.37
CA ALA A 197 3.21 -17.56 5.83
C ALA A 197 3.65 -16.33 6.62
N ALA A 198 4.55 -15.52 6.07
CA ALA A 198 4.96 -14.26 6.68
C ALA A 198 3.82 -13.22 6.64
N TYR A 199 3.09 -13.12 5.51
CA TYR A 199 1.95 -12.20 5.40
C TYR A 199 0.81 -12.59 6.32
N VAL A 200 0.51 -13.88 6.41
CA VAL A 200 -0.49 -14.42 7.35
C VAL A 200 -0.12 -14.08 8.79
N ALA A 201 1.14 -14.28 9.19
CA ALA A 201 1.59 -13.97 10.54
C ALA A 201 1.52 -12.46 10.84
N VAL A 202 1.92 -11.61 9.91
CA VAL A 202 1.81 -10.15 10.06
C VAL A 202 0.33 -9.75 10.11
N ASN A 203 -0.51 -10.30 9.23
CA ASN A 203 -1.94 -10.03 9.24
C ASN A 203 -2.61 -10.40 10.57
N ARG A 204 -2.24 -11.51 11.19
CA ARG A 204 -2.79 -11.93 12.49
C ARG A 204 -2.58 -10.86 13.57
N VAL A 205 -1.44 -10.19 13.56
CA VAL A 205 -1.12 -9.11 14.51
C VAL A 205 -1.85 -7.82 14.17
N PHE A 206 -1.90 -7.44 12.88
CA PHE A 206 -2.45 -6.15 12.45
C PHE A 206 -3.93 -6.18 12.05
N LYS A 207 -4.55 -7.34 11.94
CA LYS A 207 -5.98 -7.49 11.62
C LYS A 207 -6.91 -6.61 12.47
N PRO A 208 -6.69 -6.40 13.77
CA PRO A 208 -7.53 -5.51 14.57
C PRO A 208 -7.54 -4.04 14.12
N LEU A 209 -6.50 -3.60 13.40
CA LEU A 209 -6.41 -2.25 12.86
C LEU A 209 -7.03 -2.11 11.45
N ARG A 210 -7.32 -3.23 10.80
CA ARG A 210 -7.84 -3.23 9.43
C ARG A 210 -9.25 -2.67 9.39
N ILE A 211 -9.57 -1.91 8.34
CA ILE A 211 -10.91 -1.39 8.11
C ILE A 211 -11.95 -2.53 8.11
N PRO A 212 -13.00 -2.43 8.94
CA PRO A 212 -13.97 -3.53 9.13
C PRO A 212 -14.94 -3.69 7.96
N ALA A 213 -15.26 -2.60 7.27
CA ALA A 213 -16.20 -2.56 6.16
C ALA A 213 -15.64 -1.73 5.00
N PRO A 214 -14.72 -2.30 4.20
CA PRO A 214 -14.08 -1.55 3.13
C PRO A 214 -15.05 -1.22 2.00
N ASN A 215 -14.95 -0.01 1.46
CA ASN A 215 -15.60 0.34 0.20
C ASN A 215 -15.01 -0.47 -0.95
N GLN A 216 -15.76 -0.59 -2.05
CA GLN A 216 -15.33 -1.30 -3.23
C GLN A 216 -13.93 -0.83 -3.70
N LEU A 217 -13.10 -1.78 -4.10
CA LEU A 217 -11.76 -1.51 -4.63
C LEU A 217 -11.82 -0.87 -6.02
N HIS A 218 -12.79 -1.24 -6.82
CA HIS A 218 -13.01 -0.69 -8.16
C HIS A 218 -14.31 0.07 -8.25
N THR A 219 -14.38 0.98 -9.20
CA THR A 219 -15.64 1.53 -9.71
C THR A 219 -16.21 0.61 -10.79
N TYR A 220 -17.39 0.92 -11.29
CA TYR A 220 -17.97 0.21 -12.43
C TYR A 220 -17.06 0.32 -13.67
N SER A 221 -16.89 -0.80 -14.38
CA SER A 221 -16.24 -0.83 -15.69
C SER A 221 -17.16 -1.52 -16.70
N PRO A 222 -17.36 -0.95 -17.89
CA PRO A 222 -18.10 -1.60 -18.97
C PRO A 222 -17.31 -2.71 -19.68
N TYR A 223 -16.04 -2.88 -19.35
CA TYR A 223 -15.11 -3.77 -20.07
C TYR A 223 -14.99 -5.17 -19.47
N GLY A 224 -15.59 -5.41 -18.29
CA GLY A 224 -15.56 -6.73 -17.66
C GLY A 224 -15.80 -6.69 -16.16
N ASN A 225 -15.61 -7.84 -15.50
CA ASN A 225 -15.81 -7.98 -14.08
C ASN A 225 -14.73 -7.21 -13.30
N CYS A 226 -15.17 -6.51 -12.28
CA CYS A 226 -14.37 -5.74 -11.36
C CYS A 226 -14.62 -6.17 -9.91
N PHE A 227 -13.90 -5.58 -8.97
CA PHE A 227 -14.20 -5.76 -7.57
C PHE A 227 -15.55 -5.12 -7.24
N GLU A 228 -16.46 -5.95 -6.74
CA GLU A 228 -17.70 -5.59 -6.10
C GLU A 228 -17.56 -5.69 -4.58
N GLU A 229 -18.59 -5.39 -3.81
CA GLU A 229 -18.56 -5.39 -2.35
C GLU A 229 -18.07 -6.73 -1.77
N ASP A 230 -18.68 -7.85 -2.18
CA ASP A 230 -18.31 -9.19 -1.69
C ASP A 230 -16.87 -9.60 -2.08
N SER A 231 -16.47 -9.32 -3.30
CA SER A 231 -15.11 -9.66 -3.76
C SER A 231 -14.07 -8.76 -3.12
N THR A 232 -14.42 -7.51 -2.83
CA THR A 232 -13.59 -6.59 -2.06
C THR A 232 -13.42 -7.11 -0.63
N ALA A 233 -14.49 -7.50 0.05
CA ALA A 233 -14.43 -8.05 1.40
C ALA A 233 -13.53 -9.31 1.46
N ARG A 234 -13.69 -10.23 0.49
CA ARG A 234 -12.82 -11.41 0.36
C ARG A 234 -11.35 -11.03 0.14
N TRP A 235 -11.08 -10.04 -0.70
CA TRP A 235 -9.70 -9.60 -0.94
C TRP A 235 -9.07 -9.00 0.32
N TYR A 236 -9.80 -8.21 1.09
CA TYR A 236 -9.32 -7.70 2.37
C TYR A 236 -9.04 -8.81 3.38
N ALA A 237 -9.83 -9.89 3.36
CA ALA A 237 -9.68 -11.04 4.23
C ALA A 237 -8.70 -12.13 3.71
N ARG A 238 -7.99 -11.87 2.60
CA ARG A 238 -7.19 -12.87 1.87
C ARG A 238 -6.09 -13.56 2.69
N PHE A 239 -5.64 -12.95 3.78
CA PHE A 239 -4.66 -13.52 4.70
C PHE A 239 -5.27 -13.97 6.03
N ASP A 240 -6.62 -13.93 6.15
CA ASP A 240 -7.28 -14.45 7.33
C ASP A 240 -7.26 -15.99 7.28
N GLN A 241 -6.65 -16.58 8.29
CA GLN A 241 -6.75 -18.02 8.54
C GLN A 241 -7.52 -18.22 9.84
N ASP A 242 -8.46 -19.14 9.82
CA ASP A 242 -9.11 -19.60 11.05
C ASP A 242 -8.10 -20.40 11.86
N ASP A 243 -8.08 -20.20 13.19
CA ASP A 243 -7.16 -20.89 14.10
C ASP A 243 -7.35 -22.44 14.13
N ASN A 244 -8.30 -22.95 13.35
CA ASN A 244 -8.63 -24.38 13.24
C ASN A 244 -7.81 -25.16 12.19
N ASP A 245 -7.04 -24.50 11.32
CA ASP A 245 -6.25 -25.18 10.27
C ASP A 245 -4.87 -25.62 10.73
N SER A 246 -4.57 -25.53 12.03
CA SER A 246 -3.29 -25.93 12.64
C SER A 246 -3.40 -27.26 13.41
N LYS A 247 -4.08 -28.26 12.83
CA LYS A 247 -4.07 -29.63 13.40
C LYS A 247 -3.54 -30.63 12.40
#